data_dcbc6c07db6f6cfcf49c382b899bd472
#
_entry.id   dcbc6c07db6f6cfcf49c382b899bd472
#
_cell.length_a   1.000
_cell.length_b   1.000
_cell.length_c   1.000
_cell.angle_alpha   90.00
_cell.angle_beta   90.00
_cell.angle_gamma   90.00
#
_symmetry.space_group_name_H-M   'P 1'
#
loop_
_entity.id
_entity.type
_entity.pdbx_description
1 polymer ?
#
loop_
_entity_poly.entity_id
_entity_poly.type
_entity_poly.pdbx_seq_one_letter_code
_entity_poly.pdbx_strand_id
1 'polypeptide(L)'
;MKKIKLPIIDKFLLYNKIKGQNNIIQSYYNGKWHKINTKYADTKFYISGDNNIVNFHFKKKSLPKGLDLVINGSNNVINIHKTFFNNTLIEIYRDNNTLEIKELQEPTNKPHIYVSYGASMFIGKDCELNNGGLELAVAGDYIEKHKMVIGDNTHIARDVIIRTSDGQSLIDPETMLPTNPPEDVIIGNHVWIMSRCIILKGTHLPDGCAVAANSLVNKKFNEENLLICGTPAKIMRHNIRWGSPYGKYLEKFYKENSNNKEGDKV
;
A
#
# COMPACT_ATOMS: atom_id res chain seq x y z
N MET A 1 -34.11 0.21 5.26
CA MET A 1 -32.63 0.19 5.28
C MET A 1 -32.13 1.63 5.38
N LYS A 2 -31.67 2.04 6.54
CA LYS A 2 -31.07 3.37 6.72
C LYS A 2 -29.64 3.31 6.13
N LYS A 3 -29.36 4.07 5.10
CA LYS A 3 -28.03 4.31 4.59
C LYS A 3 -27.18 4.88 5.73
N ILE A 4 -26.18 4.13 6.18
CA ILE A 4 -25.12 4.66 7.04
C ILE A 4 -24.39 5.68 6.17
N LYS A 5 -24.69 6.95 6.37
CA LYS A 5 -23.86 8.03 5.88
C LYS A 5 -22.59 7.98 6.72
N LEU A 6 -21.49 7.55 6.13
CA LEU A 6 -20.18 7.92 6.63
C LEU A 6 -20.20 9.44 6.86
N PRO A 7 -19.66 9.93 7.99
CA PRO A 7 -19.64 11.35 8.24
C PRO A 7 -18.94 12.01 7.06
N ILE A 8 -19.69 12.83 6.33
CA ILE A 8 -19.13 13.76 5.36
C ILE A 8 -18.18 14.61 6.20
N ILE A 9 -16.88 14.38 6.04
CA ILE A 9 -15.86 15.26 6.62
C ILE A 9 -16.18 16.62 6.02
N ASP A 10 -16.66 17.51 6.86
CA ASP A 10 -17.07 18.86 6.49
C ASP A 10 -15.89 19.51 5.73
N LYS A 11 -16.08 19.77 4.46
CA LYS A 11 -15.11 20.39 3.55
C LYS A 11 -14.67 21.80 3.97
N PHE A 12 -15.13 22.28 5.13
CA PHE A 12 -14.99 23.67 5.57
C PHE A 12 -13.94 23.92 6.67
N LEU A 13 -13.09 22.97 7.03
CA LEU A 13 -12.05 23.23 8.02
C LEU A 13 -10.65 23.11 7.41
N LEU A 14 -10.19 24.24 6.90
CA LEU A 14 -8.89 24.49 6.27
C LEU A 14 -7.68 24.42 7.23
N TYR A 15 -7.78 23.82 8.42
CA TYR A 15 -6.71 23.83 9.41
C TYR A 15 -6.43 22.45 9.97
N ASN A 16 -5.15 22.15 10.09
CA ASN A 16 -4.64 20.96 10.77
C ASN A 16 -5.21 20.87 12.18
N LYS A 17 -5.88 19.77 12.53
CA LYS A 17 -6.44 19.51 13.85
C LYS A 17 -5.60 18.43 14.53
N ILE A 18 -4.79 18.84 15.50
CA ILE A 18 -4.03 17.93 16.35
C ILE A 18 -4.58 18.04 17.75
N LYS A 19 -5.18 16.96 18.26
CA LYS A 19 -5.69 16.81 19.62
C LYS A 19 -4.91 15.70 20.31
N GLY A 20 -4.69 15.84 21.61
CA GLY A 20 -3.92 14.89 22.41
C GLY A 20 -2.54 15.39 22.77
N GLN A 21 -1.81 14.61 23.57
CA GLN A 21 -0.52 14.97 24.13
C GLN A 21 0.62 14.21 23.48
N ASN A 22 1.84 14.77 23.55
CA ASN A 22 3.10 14.15 23.12
C ASN A 22 3.12 13.70 21.65
N ASN A 23 2.27 14.24 20.79
CA ASN A 23 2.32 13.94 19.36
C ASN A 23 3.52 14.65 18.72
N ILE A 24 4.33 13.90 17.97
CA ILE A 24 5.55 14.38 17.31
C ILE A 24 5.36 14.27 15.79
N ILE A 25 5.47 15.39 15.09
CA ILE A 25 5.53 15.44 13.62
C ILE A 25 6.85 16.10 13.26
N GLN A 26 7.71 15.35 12.58
CA GLN A 26 9.07 15.82 12.32
C GLN A 26 9.57 15.36 10.94
N SER A 27 10.58 16.08 10.42
CA SER A 27 11.30 15.67 9.22
C SER A 27 12.79 15.55 9.46
N TYR A 28 13.41 14.56 8.83
CA TYR A 28 14.86 14.35 8.88
C TYR A 28 15.51 14.95 7.64
N TYR A 29 16.35 15.98 7.84
CA TYR A 29 17.19 16.54 6.79
C TYR A 29 18.46 17.17 7.39
N ASN A 30 19.52 17.25 6.61
CA ASN A 30 20.83 17.73 7.04
C ASN A 30 21.35 17.04 8.32
N GLY A 31 21.15 15.73 8.42
CA GLY A 31 21.69 14.91 9.50
C GLY A 31 20.95 14.97 10.83
N LYS A 32 19.79 15.66 10.92
CA LYS A 32 19.02 15.78 12.16
C LYS A 32 17.52 15.89 11.95
N TRP A 33 16.78 15.62 13.03
CA TRP A 33 15.33 15.77 13.08
C TRP A 33 14.93 17.22 13.36
N HIS A 34 13.90 17.67 12.65
CA HIS A 34 13.32 19.00 12.82
C HIS A 34 11.82 18.87 13.01
N LYS A 35 11.30 19.45 14.11
CA LYS A 35 9.86 19.54 14.32
C LYS A 35 9.21 20.38 13.22
N ILE A 36 8.07 19.89 12.70
CA ILE A 36 7.35 20.56 11.63
C ILE A 36 6.29 21.49 12.22
N ASN A 37 6.21 22.69 11.67
CA ASN A 37 5.08 23.58 11.90
C ASN A 37 3.96 23.22 10.92
N THR A 38 3.00 22.44 11.38
CA THR A 38 1.89 21.93 10.56
C THR A 38 0.94 23.01 10.04
N LYS A 39 0.95 24.20 10.65
CA LYS A 39 0.10 25.35 10.23
C LYS A 39 0.36 25.79 8.78
N TYR A 40 1.56 25.58 8.28
CA TYR A 40 1.98 26.01 6.95
C TYR A 40 2.29 24.84 6.01
N ALA A 41 1.82 23.64 6.36
CA ALA A 41 2.06 22.45 5.56
C ALA A 41 0.98 22.27 4.48
N ASP A 42 1.41 21.86 3.29
CA ASP A 42 0.48 21.44 2.21
C ASP A 42 -0.17 20.07 2.51
N THR A 43 0.38 19.34 3.48
CA THR A 43 -0.18 18.10 4.02
C THR A 43 -1.21 18.43 5.09
N LYS A 44 -2.38 17.81 5.04
CA LYS A 44 -3.38 17.96 6.09
C LYS A 44 -3.24 16.88 7.15
N PHE A 45 -3.20 17.32 8.41
CA PHE A 45 -3.08 16.45 9.57
C PHE A 45 -4.34 16.51 10.43
N TYR A 46 -4.96 15.35 10.65
CA TYR A 46 -6.07 15.16 11.58
C TYR A 46 -5.65 14.12 12.59
N ILE A 47 -5.15 14.53 13.75
CA ILE A 47 -4.63 13.63 14.78
C ILE A 47 -5.49 13.77 16.02
N SER A 48 -6.02 12.64 16.51
CA SER A 48 -6.78 12.52 17.76
C SER A 48 -6.24 11.33 18.53
N GLY A 49 -5.58 11.56 19.65
CA GLY A 49 -4.89 10.57 20.48
C GLY A 49 -3.50 11.04 20.87
N ASP A 50 -2.80 10.24 21.67
CA ASP A 50 -1.57 10.61 22.33
C ASP A 50 -0.36 9.84 21.78
N ASN A 51 0.84 10.40 21.98
CA ASN A 51 2.12 9.76 21.71
C ASN A 51 2.29 9.26 20.26
N ASN A 52 1.63 9.85 19.28
CA ASN A 52 1.81 9.49 17.88
C ASN A 52 3.09 10.12 17.32
N ILE A 53 3.83 9.35 16.52
CA ILE A 53 5.08 9.80 15.88
C ILE A 53 4.93 9.72 14.37
N VAL A 54 5.09 10.86 13.69
CA VAL A 54 5.09 10.96 12.23
C VAL A 54 6.44 11.47 11.76
N ASN A 55 7.18 10.64 11.10
CA ASN A 55 8.52 10.89 10.61
C ASN A 55 8.55 10.99 9.09
N PHE A 56 9.00 12.12 8.59
CA PHE A 56 9.23 12.33 7.16
C PHE A 56 10.75 12.33 6.88
N HIS A 57 11.21 11.46 6.00
CA HIS A 57 12.61 11.36 5.59
C HIS A 57 12.82 12.05 4.23
N PHE A 58 13.01 13.36 4.23
CA PHE A 58 13.14 14.16 3.01
C PHE A 58 14.51 14.87 2.95
N LYS A 59 15.03 15.06 1.75
CA LYS A 59 16.31 15.79 1.54
C LYS A 59 16.19 17.31 1.77
N LYS A 60 14.97 17.83 1.90
CA LYS A 60 14.67 19.26 2.07
C LYS A 60 13.62 19.46 3.15
N LYS A 61 13.50 20.66 3.69
CA LYS A 61 12.50 21.07 4.70
C LYS A 61 11.05 21.09 4.17
N SER A 62 10.74 20.41 3.08
CA SER A 62 9.41 20.40 2.48
C SER A 62 8.67 19.15 2.89
N LEU A 63 7.40 19.28 3.27
CA LEU A 63 6.47 18.17 3.42
C LEU A 63 5.93 17.71 2.06
N PRO A 64 5.45 16.46 1.97
CA PRO A 64 4.78 15.98 0.77
C PRO A 64 3.52 16.83 0.52
N LYS A 65 3.27 17.17 -0.74
CA LYS A 65 2.02 17.78 -1.17
C LYS A 65 0.99 16.69 -1.47
N GLY A 66 -0.29 17.02 -1.31
CA GLY A 66 -1.39 16.13 -1.70
C GLY A 66 -1.56 14.90 -0.80
N LEU A 67 -1.14 14.98 0.46
CA LEU A 67 -1.35 13.97 1.48
C LEU A 67 -2.35 14.47 2.52
N ASP A 68 -3.38 13.68 2.77
CA ASP A 68 -4.26 13.82 3.93
C ASP A 68 -3.94 12.66 4.90
N LEU A 69 -3.47 12.99 6.12
CA LEU A 69 -3.11 12.02 7.15
C LEU A 69 -4.06 12.13 8.33
N VAL A 70 -4.82 11.06 8.55
CA VAL A 70 -5.78 10.94 9.65
C VAL A 70 -5.26 9.91 10.64
N ILE A 71 -5.11 10.28 11.92
CA ILE A 71 -4.76 9.37 13.00
C ILE A 71 -5.82 9.50 14.09
N ASN A 72 -6.50 8.40 14.38
CA ASN A 72 -7.49 8.31 15.46
C ASN A 72 -7.12 7.16 16.39
N GLY A 73 -6.23 7.44 17.33
CA GLY A 73 -5.63 6.48 18.24
C GLY A 73 -4.29 6.98 18.75
N SER A 74 -3.67 6.19 19.61
CA SER A 74 -2.46 6.54 20.34
C SER A 74 -1.29 5.59 20.02
N ASN A 75 -0.07 6.05 20.29
CA ASN A 75 1.16 5.26 20.15
C ASN A 75 1.39 4.74 18.72
N ASN A 76 0.91 5.43 17.71
CA ASN A 76 1.12 5.05 16.32
C ASN A 76 2.44 5.62 15.78
N VAL A 77 3.15 4.83 14.97
CA VAL A 77 4.43 5.23 14.36
C VAL A 77 4.32 5.18 12.84
N ILE A 78 4.50 6.33 12.21
CA ILE A 78 4.40 6.49 10.77
C ILE A 78 5.74 7.02 10.23
N ASN A 79 6.38 6.26 9.36
CA ASN A 79 7.62 6.62 8.69
C ASN A 79 7.37 6.73 7.18
N ILE A 80 7.60 7.91 6.62
CA ILE A 80 7.41 8.17 5.20
C ILE A 80 8.71 8.72 4.62
N HIS A 81 9.31 7.96 3.72
CA HIS A 81 10.48 8.39 2.99
C HIS A 81 10.09 9.24 1.79
N LYS A 82 11.06 9.78 1.08
CA LYS A 82 10.83 10.68 -0.05
C LYS A 82 9.83 10.08 -1.04
N THR A 83 8.67 10.67 -1.09
CA THR A 83 7.55 10.24 -1.92
C THR A 83 6.71 11.46 -2.28
N PHE A 84 6.23 11.51 -3.51
CA PHE A 84 5.28 12.52 -3.95
C PHE A 84 3.88 11.92 -3.90
N PHE A 85 2.97 12.59 -3.18
CA PHE A 85 1.58 12.19 -3.08
C PHE A 85 0.71 13.08 -3.96
N ASN A 86 -0.33 12.50 -4.52
CA ASN A 86 -1.37 13.24 -5.23
C ASN A 86 -2.73 12.74 -4.74
N ASN A 87 -3.41 13.57 -3.96
CA ASN A 87 -4.71 13.26 -3.34
C ASN A 87 -4.72 11.91 -2.61
N THR A 88 -3.65 11.61 -1.87
CA THR A 88 -3.49 10.37 -1.10
C THR A 88 -4.13 10.52 0.26
N LEU A 89 -4.94 9.54 0.67
CA LEU A 89 -5.50 9.45 2.00
C LEU A 89 -4.81 8.31 2.77
N ILE A 90 -4.24 8.65 3.93
CA ILE A 90 -3.70 7.68 4.88
C ILE A 90 -4.52 7.77 6.16
N GLU A 91 -5.13 6.68 6.56
CA GLU A 91 -5.95 6.57 7.77
C GLU A 91 -5.37 5.53 8.72
N ILE A 92 -5.08 5.97 9.93
CA ILE A 92 -4.59 5.13 11.03
C ILE A 92 -5.64 5.15 12.14
N TYR A 93 -6.24 4.01 12.41
CA TYR A 93 -7.26 3.89 13.45
C TYR A 93 -6.82 2.96 14.56
N ARG A 94 -7.20 3.27 15.80
CA ARG A 94 -6.80 2.56 17.01
C ARG A 94 -5.32 2.77 17.31
N ASP A 95 -4.82 2.00 18.24
CA ASP A 95 -3.52 2.22 18.87
C ASP A 95 -2.45 1.27 18.33
N ASN A 96 -1.19 1.65 18.53
CA ASN A 96 -0.01 0.81 18.34
C ASN A 96 0.19 0.32 16.88
N ASN A 97 -0.32 1.06 15.90
CA ASN A 97 -0.09 0.73 14.49
C ASN A 97 1.27 1.24 14.01
N THR A 98 1.80 0.57 13.00
CA THR A 98 3.03 0.99 12.32
C THR A 98 2.80 1.08 10.82
N LEU A 99 3.21 2.19 10.21
CA LEU A 99 3.26 2.35 8.76
C LEU A 99 4.67 2.79 8.35
N GLU A 100 5.25 2.09 7.39
CA GLU A 100 6.48 2.51 6.75
C GLU A 100 6.33 2.48 5.24
N ILE A 101 6.57 3.64 4.60
CA ILE A 101 6.60 3.80 3.16
C ILE A 101 8.00 4.26 2.78
N LYS A 102 8.73 3.45 2.04
CA LYS A 102 10.05 3.78 1.50
C LYS A 102 9.96 4.77 0.34
N GLU A 103 11.10 5.21 -0.21
CA GLU A 103 11.15 6.06 -1.39
C GLU A 103 10.47 5.37 -2.59
N LEU A 104 9.40 5.96 -3.12
CA LEU A 104 8.67 5.43 -4.27
C LEU A 104 9.24 5.98 -5.58
N GLN A 105 9.12 5.19 -6.64
CA GLN A 105 9.65 5.53 -7.96
C GLN A 105 8.90 6.71 -8.58
N GLU A 106 7.57 6.68 -8.51
CA GLU A 106 6.68 7.64 -9.13
C GLU A 106 5.72 8.25 -8.11
N PRO A 107 5.15 9.45 -8.37
CA PRO A 107 4.10 10.00 -7.55
C PRO A 107 2.91 9.05 -7.45
N THR A 108 2.41 8.83 -6.24
CA THR A 108 1.15 8.10 -6.06
C THR A 108 -0.03 8.93 -6.58
N ASN A 109 -1.10 8.28 -7.01
CA ASN A 109 -2.30 8.98 -7.44
C ASN A 109 -3.55 8.40 -6.78
N LYS A 110 -4.08 9.12 -5.79
CA LYS A 110 -5.30 8.80 -5.05
C LYS A 110 -5.35 7.41 -4.38
N PRO A 111 -4.24 6.84 -3.85
CA PRO A 111 -4.37 5.64 -3.05
C PRO A 111 -5.06 5.96 -1.73
N HIS A 112 -5.81 4.98 -1.23
CA HIS A 112 -6.31 4.94 0.13
C HIS A 112 -5.54 3.88 0.91
N ILE A 113 -4.84 4.31 1.96
CA ILE A 113 -4.04 3.45 2.83
C ILE A 113 -4.69 3.46 4.21
N TYR A 114 -5.09 2.28 4.68
CA TYR A 114 -5.76 2.10 5.96
C TYR A 114 -4.99 1.11 6.84
N VAL A 115 -4.67 1.51 8.09
CA VAL A 115 -3.98 0.67 9.07
C VAL A 115 -4.71 0.74 10.40
N SER A 116 -5.02 -0.40 11.00
CA SER A 116 -5.85 -0.44 12.21
C SER A 116 -5.57 -1.66 13.11
N TYR A 117 -5.97 -1.56 14.38
CA TYR A 117 -5.90 -2.62 15.38
C TYR A 117 -4.48 -3.16 15.63
N GLY A 118 -3.52 -2.28 15.83
CA GLY A 118 -2.13 -2.63 16.13
C GLY A 118 -1.39 -3.27 14.96
N ALA A 119 -1.94 -3.18 13.76
CA ALA A 119 -1.35 -3.76 12.55
C ALA A 119 -0.13 -2.99 12.06
N SER A 120 0.64 -3.63 11.18
CA SER A 120 1.77 -3.00 10.49
C SER A 120 1.69 -3.11 8.99
N MET A 121 2.04 -2.01 8.31
CA MET A 121 2.18 -1.98 6.86
C MET A 121 3.59 -1.52 6.49
N PHE A 122 4.23 -2.26 5.60
CA PHE A 122 5.51 -1.91 5.01
C PHE A 122 5.38 -1.87 3.49
N ILE A 123 5.80 -0.77 2.88
CA ILE A 123 5.89 -0.60 1.43
C ILE A 123 7.35 -0.31 1.10
N GLY A 124 7.95 -1.20 0.31
CA GLY A 124 9.34 -1.18 -0.10
C GLY A 124 9.70 0.01 -0.98
N LYS A 125 10.98 0.14 -1.28
CA LYS A 125 11.51 1.20 -2.13
C LYS A 125 11.24 0.92 -3.62
N ASP A 126 11.30 1.97 -4.40
CA ASP A 126 11.17 1.93 -5.85
C ASP A 126 9.87 1.25 -6.32
N CYS A 127 8.84 1.22 -5.45
CA CYS A 127 7.51 0.76 -5.81
C CYS A 127 6.78 1.81 -6.63
N GLU A 128 5.93 1.32 -7.55
CA GLU A 128 5.02 2.12 -8.33
C GLU A 128 3.58 1.83 -7.90
N LEU A 129 2.95 2.81 -7.23
CA LEU A 129 1.56 2.72 -6.76
C LEU A 129 0.67 3.57 -7.67
N ASN A 130 0.35 3.04 -8.84
CA ASN A 130 -0.21 3.84 -9.93
C ASN A 130 -1.75 3.89 -9.99
N ASN A 131 -2.23 5.12 -9.99
CA ASN A 131 -3.40 5.61 -10.74
C ASN A 131 -4.79 5.19 -10.28
N GLY A 132 -5.23 5.72 -9.13
CA GLY A 132 -6.65 5.76 -8.79
C GLY A 132 -7.27 4.41 -8.40
N GLY A 133 -8.11 4.42 -7.39
CA GLY A 133 -8.80 3.21 -6.95
C GLY A 133 -7.93 2.16 -6.24
N LEU A 134 -6.67 2.46 -5.89
CA LEU A 134 -5.85 1.57 -5.08
C LEU A 134 -6.29 1.67 -3.61
N GLU A 135 -6.65 0.54 -3.03
CA GLU A 135 -6.94 0.40 -1.61
C GLU A 135 -5.99 -0.61 -0.98
N LEU A 136 -5.22 -0.16 0.02
CA LEU A 136 -4.37 -0.98 0.86
C LEU A 136 -4.92 -0.94 2.28
N ALA A 137 -5.53 -2.04 2.75
CA ALA A 137 -6.15 -2.10 4.06
C ALA A 137 -5.54 -3.22 4.90
N VAL A 138 -4.81 -2.85 5.96
CA VAL A 138 -4.33 -3.79 6.95
C VAL A 138 -5.05 -3.56 8.27
N ALA A 139 -5.62 -4.62 8.81
CA ALA A 139 -6.20 -4.63 10.12
C ALA A 139 -5.73 -5.88 10.88
N GLY A 140 -5.35 -5.69 12.13
CA GLY A 140 -5.23 -6.78 13.08
C GLY A 140 -6.60 -7.11 13.69
N ASP A 141 -6.58 -7.85 14.76
CA ASP A 141 -7.73 -8.04 15.66
C ASP A 141 -7.33 -7.72 17.11
N TYR A 142 -8.18 -8.05 18.06
CA TYR A 142 -7.87 -7.81 19.48
C TYR A 142 -6.86 -8.81 20.07
N ILE A 143 -6.52 -9.86 19.35
CA ILE A 143 -5.69 -10.98 19.79
C ILE A 143 -4.32 -10.91 19.13
N GLU A 144 -4.29 -10.77 17.81
CA GLU A 144 -3.07 -10.85 17.01
C GLU A 144 -2.83 -9.59 16.17
N LYS A 145 -1.55 -9.26 16.03
CA LYS A 145 -1.10 -8.20 15.14
C LYS A 145 -0.85 -8.80 13.76
N HIS A 146 -1.50 -8.21 12.78
CA HIS A 146 -1.31 -8.63 11.38
C HIS A 146 -0.51 -7.61 10.60
N LYS A 147 0.08 -8.07 9.51
CA LYS A 147 0.91 -7.23 8.66
C LYS A 147 0.58 -7.37 7.17
N MET A 148 0.83 -6.29 6.48
CA MET A 148 0.94 -6.26 5.03
C MET A 148 2.36 -5.84 4.67
N VAL A 149 3.01 -6.65 3.85
CA VAL A 149 4.36 -6.36 3.34
C VAL A 149 4.29 -6.31 1.82
N ILE A 150 4.77 -5.22 1.25
CA ILE A 150 4.97 -5.05 -0.18
C ILE A 150 6.46 -4.84 -0.38
N GLY A 151 7.11 -5.75 -1.07
CA GLY A 151 8.56 -5.73 -1.32
C GLY A 151 8.98 -4.64 -2.30
N ASP A 152 10.28 -4.50 -2.47
CA ASP A 152 10.89 -3.49 -3.33
C ASP A 152 10.56 -3.67 -4.82
N ASN A 153 10.57 -2.61 -5.61
CA ASN A 153 10.34 -2.62 -7.07
C ASN A 153 9.01 -3.28 -7.48
N THR A 154 8.00 -3.26 -6.62
CA THR A 154 6.69 -3.83 -6.90
C THR A 154 5.81 -2.79 -7.58
N HIS A 155 5.14 -3.20 -8.68
CA HIS A 155 4.26 -2.34 -9.46
C HIS A 155 2.80 -2.75 -9.24
N ILE A 156 1.98 -1.84 -8.73
CA ILE A 156 0.55 -2.04 -8.49
C ILE A 156 -0.23 -1.08 -9.39
N ALA A 157 -0.99 -1.65 -10.31
CA ALA A 157 -1.81 -0.88 -11.25
C ALA A 157 -3.09 -0.32 -10.57
N ARG A 158 -3.95 0.32 -11.36
CA ARG A 158 -5.17 0.96 -10.85
C ARG A 158 -6.25 -0.04 -10.43
N ASP A 159 -7.15 0.41 -9.57
CA ASP A 159 -8.35 -0.31 -9.12
C ASP A 159 -7.99 -1.66 -8.46
N VAL A 160 -6.90 -1.69 -7.71
CA VAL A 160 -6.46 -2.87 -6.96
C VAL A 160 -6.87 -2.73 -5.50
N ILE A 161 -7.36 -3.83 -4.92
CA ILE A 161 -7.70 -3.93 -3.50
C ILE A 161 -6.80 -4.98 -2.86
N ILE A 162 -6.11 -4.61 -1.78
CA ILE A 162 -5.29 -5.53 -0.99
C ILE A 162 -5.73 -5.44 0.47
N ARG A 163 -6.15 -6.57 1.06
CA ARG A 163 -6.71 -6.60 2.41
C ARG A 163 -6.21 -7.78 3.24
N THR A 164 -5.93 -7.53 4.52
CA THR A 164 -5.62 -8.57 5.52
C THR A 164 -6.87 -9.03 6.28
N SER A 165 -8.02 -8.40 6.09
CA SER A 165 -9.27 -8.68 6.80
C SER A 165 -10.48 -8.51 5.90
N ASP A 166 -11.53 -9.27 6.17
CA ASP A 166 -12.84 -9.11 5.51
C ASP A 166 -13.66 -7.94 6.07
N GLY A 167 -13.20 -7.32 7.17
CA GLY A 167 -13.86 -6.19 7.83
C GLY A 167 -15.04 -6.57 8.71
N GLN A 168 -15.59 -7.78 8.57
CA GLN A 168 -16.65 -8.34 9.42
C GLN A 168 -16.33 -9.77 9.77
N SER A 169 -16.72 -10.20 10.97
CA SER A 169 -16.52 -11.57 11.43
C SER A 169 -17.72 -12.46 11.09
N LEU A 170 -17.44 -13.61 10.54
CA LEU A 170 -18.36 -14.73 10.48
C LEU A 170 -18.20 -15.52 11.78
N ILE A 171 -19.28 -15.64 12.55
CA ILE A 171 -19.25 -16.27 13.86
C ILE A 171 -19.85 -17.68 13.75
N ASP A 172 -19.12 -18.67 14.22
CA ASP A 172 -19.62 -20.02 14.40
C ASP A 172 -20.66 -20.01 15.54
N PRO A 173 -21.90 -20.46 15.30
CA PRO A 173 -22.97 -20.35 16.29
C PRO A 173 -22.83 -21.32 17.48
N GLU A 174 -22.03 -22.38 17.37
CA GLU A 174 -21.81 -23.35 18.44
C GLU A 174 -20.66 -22.91 19.35
N THR A 175 -19.55 -22.47 18.77
CA THR A 175 -18.35 -22.09 19.53
C THR A 175 -18.32 -20.60 19.87
N MET A 176 -19.15 -19.78 19.22
CA MET A 176 -19.12 -18.30 19.30
C MET A 176 -17.78 -17.68 18.92
N LEU A 177 -16.96 -18.39 18.14
CA LEU A 177 -15.68 -17.92 17.68
C LEU A 177 -15.74 -17.45 16.23
N PRO A 178 -14.91 -16.47 15.81
CA PRO A 178 -14.81 -16.06 14.42
C PRO A 178 -14.19 -17.17 13.56
N THR A 179 -14.79 -17.43 12.41
CA THR A 179 -14.32 -18.44 11.44
C THR A 179 -13.48 -17.84 10.30
N ASN A 180 -13.41 -16.52 10.23
CA ASN A 180 -12.68 -15.80 9.19
C ASN A 180 -11.73 -14.74 9.77
N PRO A 181 -10.79 -15.11 10.66
CA PRO A 181 -9.87 -14.16 11.25
C PRO A 181 -9.04 -13.43 10.19
N PRO A 182 -8.47 -12.27 10.51
CA PRO A 182 -7.46 -11.62 9.67
C PRO A 182 -6.25 -12.55 9.45
N GLU A 183 -5.55 -12.35 8.34
CA GLU A 183 -4.29 -13.03 8.03
C GLU A 183 -3.35 -12.07 7.31
N ASP A 184 -2.04 -12.29 7.47
CA ASP A 184 -1.01 -11.50 6.80
C ASP A 184 -1.14 -11.55 5.27
N VAL A 185 -0.78 -10.45 4.62
CA VAL A 185 -0.55 -10.40 3.18
C VAL A 185 0.91 -10.07 2.92
N ILE A 186 1.61 -10.96 2.22
CA ILE A 186 3.01 -10.83 1.89
C ILE A 186 3.18 -10.80 0.38
N ILE A 187 3.67 -9.70 -0.14
CA ILE A 187 4.02 -9.50 -1.54
C ILE A 187 5.52 -9.29 -1.61
N GLY A 188 6.20 -10.14 -2.36
CA GLY A 188 7.65 -10.13 -2.54
C GLY A 188 8.17 -8.93 -3.32
N ASN A 189 9.42 -9.01 -3.70
CA ASN A 189 10.07 -7.98 -4.51
C ASN A 189 9.74 -8.18 -5.99
N HIS A 190 9.75 -7.08 -6.74
CA HIS A 190 9.57 -7.12 -8.19
C HIS A 190 8.29 -7.90 -8.58
N VAL A 191 7.18 -7.63 -7.90
CA VAL A 191 5.87 -8.21 -8.22
C VAL A 191 5.05 -7.21 -9.04
N TRP A 192 4.39 -7.69 -10.09
CA TRP A 192 3.48 -6.88 -10.88
C TRP A 192 2.03 -7.29 -10.67
N ILE A 193 1.24 -6.42 -10.05
CA ILE A 193 -0.20 -6.61 -9.87
C ILE A 193 -0.92 -5.72 -10.88
N MET A 194 -1.55 -6.37 -11.87
CA MET A 194 -2.28 -5.67 -12.93
C MET A 194 -3.61 -5.13 -12.43
N SER A 195 -4.27 -4.33 -13.27
CA SER A 195 -5.47 -3.59 -12.90
C SER A 195 -6.63 -4.48 -12.45
N ARG A 196 -7.42 -3.97 -11.50
CA ARG A 196 -8.66 -4.59 -11.00
C ARG A 196 -8.46 -5.94 -10.33
N CYS A 197 -7.28 -6.16 -9.76
CA CYS A 197 -7.03 -7.35 -8.95
C CYS A 197 -7.53 -7.15 -7.52
N ILE A 198 -7.92 -8.26 -6.89
CA ILE A 198 -8.27 -8.33 -5.47
C ILE A 198 -7.32 -9.32 -4.81
N ILE A 199 -6.53 -8.84 -3.85
CA ILE A 199 -5.58 -9.63 -3.08
C ILE A 199 -6.13 -9.71 -1.65
N LEU A 200 -6.48 -10.89 -1.21
CA LEU A 200 -7.11 -11.11 0.08
C LEU A 200 -6.14 -11.65 1.11
N LYS A 201 -6.59 -11.67 2.35
CA LYS A 201 -5.88 -12.20 3.51
C LYS A 201 -5.30 -13.59 3.26
N GLY A 202 -4.19 -13.90 3.91
CA GLY A 202 -3.47 -15.17 3.74
C GLY A 202 -2.70 -15.28 2.43
N THR A 203 -2.70 -14.25 1.58
CA THR A 203 -1.96 -14.28 0.31
C THR A 203 -0.46 -14.14 0.55
N HIS A 204 0.31 -14.98 -0.14
CA HIS A 204 1.75 -14.83 -0.32
C HIS A 204 2.08 -14.88 -1.83
N LEU A 205 2.65 -13.82 -2.34
CA LEU A 205 3.18 -13.71 -3.70
C LEU A 205 4.71 -13.62 -3.62
N PRO A 206 5.47 -14.66 -4.03
CA PRO A 206 6.92 -14.62 -4.09
C PRO A 206 7.47 -13.60 -5.10
N ASP A 207 8.78 -13.39 -5.06
CA ASP A 207 9.48 -12.44 -5.92
C ASP A 207 9.26 -12.72 -7.42
N GLY A 208 9.24 -11.67 -8.22
CA GLY A 208 9.15 -11.74 -9.68
C GLY A 208 7.80 -12.19 -10.25
N CYS A 209 6.78 -12.42 -9.41
CA CYS A 209 5.45 -12.84 -9.86
C CYS A 209 4.71 -11.72 -10.60
N ALA A 210 3.82 -12.10 -11.49
CA ALA A 210 2.84 -11.21 -12.12
C ALA A 210 1.43 -11.75 -11.91
N VAL A 211 0.51 -10.88 -11.46
CA VAL A 211 -0.91 -11.18 -11.29
C VAL A 211 -1.67 -10.51 -12.43
N ALA A 212 -2.29 -11.30 -13.30
CA ALA A 212 -3.05 -10.81 -14.44
C ALA A 212 -4.30 -10.04 -14.02
N ALA A 213 -4.71 -9.10 -14.85
CA ALA A 213 -5.86 -8.22 -14.56
C ALA A 213 -7.15 -9.02 -14.22
N ASN A 214 -7.99 -8.42 -13.38
CA ASN A 214 -9.24 -9.01 -12.88
C ASN A 214 -9.08 -10.35 -12.12
N SER A 215 -7.93 -10.60 -11.52
CA SER A 215 -7.70 -11.81 -10.74
C SER A 215 -8.06 -11.62 -9.27
N LEU A 216 -8.53 -12.69 -8.62
CA LEU A 216 -8.76 -12.78 -7.18
C LEU A 216 -7.77 -13.76 -6.57
N VAL A 217 -6.85 -13.24 -5.76
CA VAL A 217 -5.80 -14.00 -5.07
C VAL A 217 -6.14 -14.12 -3.60
N ASN A 218 -6.27 -15.35 -3.10
CA ASN A 218 -6.67 -15.67 -1.73
C ASN A 218 -5.90 -16.87 -1.15
N LYS A 219 -4.66 -17.07 -1.60
CA LYS A 219 -3.83 -18.19 -1.14
C LYS A 219 -2.34 -17.88 -1.26
N LYS A 220 -1.52 -18.74 -0.68
CA LYS A 220 -0.06 -18.70 -0.77
C LYS A 220 0.41 -19.39 -2.06
N PHE A 221 1.39 -18.76 -2.71
CA PHE A 221 2.21 -19.35 -3.76
C PHE A 221 3.62 -19.51 -3.22
N ASN A 222 4.32 -20.56 -3.62
CA ASN A 222 5.62 -20.93 -3.05
C ASN A 222 6.77 -20.84 -4.06
N GLU A 223 6.49 -20.50 -5.31
CA GLU A 223 7.47 -20.39 -6.38
C GLU A 223 7.55 -18.95 -6.87
N GLU A 224 8.74 -18.49 -7.18
CA GLU A 224 9.01 -17.20 -7.79
C GLU A 224 8.69 -17.19 -9.29
N ASN A 225 8.61 -15.99 -9.87
CA ASN A 225 8.51 -15.80 -11.32
C ASN A 225 7.29 -16.50 -11.95
N LEU A 226 6.14 -16.44 -11.28
CA LEU A 226 4.88 -17.01 -11.73
C LEU A 226 4.01 -15.97 -12.44
N LEU A 227 3.32 -16.38 -13.51
CA LEU A 227 2.11 -15.72 -13.99
C LEU A 227 0.90 -16.36 -13.32
N ILE A 228 0.17 -15.55 -12.57
CA ILE A 228 -0.99 -15.94 -11.76
C ILE A 228 -2.22 -15.27 -12.34
N CYS A 229 -3.31 -16.00 -12.54
CA CYS A 229 -4.50 -15.48 -13.22
C CYS A 229 -5.79 -16.17 -12.75
N GLY A 230 -6.90 -15.45 -12.76
CA GLY A 230 -8.25 -15.99 -12.61
C GLY A 230 -8.93 -15.68 -11.29
N THR A 231 -10.17 -16.17 -11.14
CA THR A 231 -11.03 -16.00 -9.96
C THR A 231 -11.66 -17.34 -9.60
N PRO A 232 -11.13 -18.09 -8.60
CA PRO A 232 -9.92 -17.81 -7.85
C PRO A 232 -8.65 -18.01 -8.68
N ALA A 233 -7.57 -17.30 -8.32
CA ALA A 233 -6.33 -17.26 -9.08
C ALA A 233 -5.56 -18.61 -9.02
N LYS A 234 -4.99 -18.98 -10.16
CA LYS A 234 -4.16 -20.19 -10.33
C LYS A 234 -2.88 -19.83 -11.10
N ILE A 235 -1.88 -20.69 -11.00
CA ILE A 235 -0.67 -20.58 -11.81
C ILE A 235 -1.02 -20.85 -13.27
N MET A 236 -0.71 -19.90 -14.16
CA MET A 236 -0.90 -20.02 -15.60
C MET A 236 0.41 -20.31 -16.33
N ARG A 237 1.54 -19.81 -15.79
CA ARG A 237 2.86 -20.01 -16.37
C ARG A 237 3.92 -19.92 -15.27
N HIS A 238 4.93 -20.74 -15.40
CA HIS A 238 6.15 -20.70 -14.59
C HIS A 238 7.26 -19.97 -15.32
N ASN A 239 8.27 -19.55 -14.58
CA ASN A 239 9.52 -18.98 -15.07
C ASN A 239 9.30 -17.80 -16.02
N ILE A 240 8.42 -16.86 -15.65
CA ILE A 240 8.23 -15.62 -16.39
C ILE A 240 9.29 -14.59 -15.99
N ARG A 241 9.44 -13.59 -16.85
CA ARG A 241 10.07 -12.30 -16.53
C ARG A 241 9.17 -11.19 -17.04
N TRP A 242 9.09 -10.13 -16.26
CA TRP A 242 8.35 -8.94 -16.65
C TRP A 242 9.22 -7.70 -16.43
N GLY A 243 8.89 -6.60 -17.11
CA GLY A 243 9.60 -5.35 -16.99
C GLY A 243 8.92 -4.25 -17.83
N SER A 244 9.44 -3.05 -17.76
CA SER A 244 8.92 -1.93 -18.56
C SER A 244 9.00 -2.26 -20.07
N PRO A 245 7.92 -1.97 -20.83
CA PRO A 245 7.90 -2.19 -22.28
C PRO A 245 8.95 -1.32 -23.02
N TYR A 246 9.47 -0.29 -22.37
CA TYR A 246 10.54 0.58 -22.89
C TYR A 246 11.90 0.28 -22.28
N GLY A 247 12.04 -0.84 -21.54
CA GLY A 247 13.29 -1.23 -20.87
C GLY A 247 14.31 -1.83 -21.84
N LYS A 248 15.58 -1.74 -21.47
CA LYS A 248 16.74 -2.25 -22.24
C LYS A 248 16.63 -3.72 -22.69
N TYR A 249 15.82 -4.53 -22.00
CA TYR A 249 15.57 -5.93 -22.37
C TYR A 249 14.78 -6.09 -23.66
N LEU A 250 13.71 -5.28 -23.83
CA LEU A 250 12.93 -5.31 -25.06
C LEU A 250 13.66 -4.64 -26.23
N GLU A 251 14.44 -3.59 -25.97
CA GLU A 251 15.30 -2.99 -26.98
C GLU A 251 16.29 -4.00 -27.55
N LYS A 252 16.93 -4.79 -26.68
CA LYS A 252 17.82 -5.88 -27.09
C LYS A 252 17.05 -6.95 -27.86
N PHE A 253 15.90 -7.40 -27.34
CA PHE A 253 15.06 -8.41 -27.99
C PHE A 253 14.60 -7.96 -29.38
N TYR A 254 14.13 -6.74 -29.54
CA TYR A 254 13.71 -6.22 -30.83
C TYR A 254 14.89 -6.03 -31.81
N LYS A 255 16.05 -5.59 -31.33
CA LYS A 255 17.25 -5.48 -32.16
C LYS A 255 17.76 -6.85 -32.64
N GLU A 256 17.70 -7.88 -31.79
CA GLU A 256 18.13 -9.23 -32.16
C GLU A 256 17.12 -9.94 -33.08
N ASN A 257 15.83 -9.61 -33.00
CA ASN A 257 14.80 -10.25 -33.81
C ASN A 257 14.31 -9.45 -35.01
N SER A 258 14.69 -8.18 -35.16
CA SER A 258 14.38 -7.38 -36.35
C SER A 258 15.19 -7.85 -37.58
N ASN A 259 16.40 -8.38 -37.38
CA ASN A 259 17.22 -8.93 -38.44
C ASN A 259 16.71 -10.27 -39.02
N ASN A 260 15.83 -10.97 -38.28
CA ASN A 260 15.25 -12.25 -38.74
C ASN A 260 13.98 -12.07 -39.59
N LYS A 261 13.42 -10.85 -39.66
CA LYS A 261 12.21 -10.58 -40.48
C LYS A 261 12.49 -10.13 -41.90
N GLU A 262 13.74 -9.86 -42.26
CA GLU A 262 14.11 -9.53 -43.64
C GLU A 262 14.37 -10.77 -44.50
N GLY A 263 14.38 -11.99 -43.92
CA GLY A 263 14.63 -13.23 -44.64
C GLY A 263 13.41 -13.92 -45.28
N ASP A 264 12.18 -13.51 -44.93
CA ASP A 264 10.92 -14.16 -45.39
C ASP A 264 10.13 -13.28 -46.39
N LYS A 265 10.84 -12.54 -47.26
CA LYS A 265 10.24 -11.96 -48.45
C LYS A 265 10.80 -12.66 -49.65
N VAL A 266 10.26 -13.81 -50.00
CA VAL A 266 10.24 -14.38 -51.36
C VAL A 266 8.84 -14.85 -51.65
#